data_8b847bef5d1f33c7faee9f3a84def0f5
#
_entry.id   8b847bef5d1f33c7faee9f3a84def0f5
#
_cell.length_a   1.000
_cell.length_b   1.000
_cell.length_c   1.000
_cell.angle_alpha   90.00
_cell.angle_beta   90.00
_cell.angle_gamma   90.00
#
_symmetry.space_group_name_H-M   'P 1'
#
loop_
_entity.id
_entity.type
_entity.pdbx_description
1 polymer ?
#
loop_
_entity_poly.entity_id
_entity_poly.type
_entity_poly.pdbx_seq_one_letter_code
_entity_poly.pdbx_strand_id
1 'polypeptide(L)'
;MSNTINKVILVGHLGRNPEVKTFDNGGKLANFSMATKEIWKDAKGDRQEQTEWHNIVVRRSSSLTFTEQYLKKGMLVYVEGKLRSRSYKLKTGEDRTVLEVFAEDVQLLSNTKKEESVPTNTEMVEETEF
;
A
#
# COMPACT_ATOMS: atom_id res chain seq x y z
N MET A 1 -23.56 4.56 16.04
CA MET A 1 -22.96 5.59 15.19
C MET A 1 -21.79 6.25 15.89
N SER A 2 -20.77 6.55 15.14
CA SER A 2 -19.52 7.04 15.73
C SER A 2 -19.37 8.54 15.43
N ASN A 3 -18.85 9.28 16.42
CA ASN A 3 -18.54 10.69 16.23
C ASN A 3 -17.09 10.91 15.79
N THR A 4 -16.38 9.84 15.50
CA THR A 4 -14.97 9.94 15.12
C THR A 4 -14.77 9.37 13.73
N ILE A 5 -13.63 9.70 13.15
CA ILE A 5 -13.29 9.28 11.80
C ILE A 5 -11.95 8.55 11.85
N ASN A 6 -11.89 7.43 11.16
CA ASN A 6 -10.64 6.70 10.99
C ASN A 6 -10.54 6.41 9.49
N LYS A 7 -9.68 7.15 8.81
CA LYS A 7 -9.56 7.03 7.37
C LYS A 7 -8.12 7.24 6.96
N VAL A 8 -7.64 6.35 6.10
CA VAL A 8 -6.29 6.40 5.56
C VAL A 8 -6.42 6.39 4.04
N ILE A 9 -5.70 7.26 3.38
CA ILE A 9 -5.62 7.30 1.93
C ILE A 9 -4.15 7.26 1.55
N LEU A 10 -3.80 6.29 0.70
CA LEU A 10 -2.42 6.11 0.29
C LEU A 10 -2.36 5.91 -1.23
N VAL A 11 -1.33 6.48 -1.84
CA VAL A 11 -0.97 6.20 -3.22
C VAL A 11 0.50 5.81 -3.21
N GLY A 12 0.80 4.62 -3.66
CA GLY A 12 2.18 4.16 -3.64
C GLY A 12 2.37 2.89 -4.45
N HIS A 13 3.56 2.35 -4.40
CA HIS A 13 3.92 1.18 -5.19
C HIS A 13 3.94 -0.07 -4.32
N LEU A 14 3.45 -1.17 -4.87
CA LEU A 14 3.52 -2.44 -4.17
C LEU A 14 4.97 -2.89 -4.05
N GLY A 15 5.35 -3.32 -2.86
CA GLY A 15 6.70 -3.83 -2.63
C GLY A 15 6.86 -5.29 -2.95
N ARG A 16 5.76 -6.02 -3.05
CA ARG A 16 5.78 -7.44 -3.39
C ARG A 16 4.41 -7.82 -3.91
N ASN A 17 4.33 -9.01 -4.53
CA ASN A 17 3.04 -9.52 -4.97
C ASN A 17 2.14 -9.75 -3.77
N PRO A 18 0.85 -9.49 -3.88
CA PRO A 18 -0.06 -9.76 -2.78
C PRO A 18 -0.08 -11.23 -2.40
N GLU A 19 -0.20 -11.47 -1.11
CA GLU A 19 -0.27 -12.81 -0.56
C GLU A 19 -1.71 -13.07 -0.14
N VAL A 20 -2.29 -14.18 -0.60
CA VAL A 20 -3.68 -14.50 -0.30
C VAL A 20 -3.71 -15.64 0.70
N LYS A 21 -4.48 -15.48 1.76
CA LYS A 21 -4.66 -16.49 2.78
C LYS A 21 -6.11 -16.94 2.79
N THR A 22 -6.31 -18.24 2.87
CA THR A 22 -7.64 -18.84 2.95
C THR A 22 -7.77 -19.51 4.31
N PHE A 23 -8.90 -19.26 4.97
CA PHE A 23 -9.14 -19.82 6.28
C PHE A 23 -10.04 -21.03 6.20
N ASP A 24 -10.06 -21.82 7.29
CA ASP A 24 -10.82 -23.08 7.31
C ASP A 24 -12.32 -22.86 7.07
N ASN A 25 -12.84 -21.71 7.47
CA ASN A 25 -14.27 -21.42 7.27
C ASN A 25 -14.58 -20.90 5.87
N GLY A 26 -13.61 -20.94 4.96
CA GLY A 26 -13.81 -20.47 3.59
C GLY A 26 -13.53 -19.01 3.38
N GLY A 27 -13.24 -18.27 4.45
CA GLY A 27 -12.89 -16.86 4.31
C GLY A 27 -11.52 -16.66 3.71
N LYS A 28 -11.33 -15.52 3.09
CA LYS A 28 -10.06 -15.17 2.47
C LYS A 28 -9.66 -13.75 2.84
N LEU A 29 -8.36 -13.50 2.83
CA LEU A 29 -7.86 -12.14 2.84
C LEU A 29 -6.59 -12.08 1.99
N ALA A 30 -6.26 -10.89 1.54
CA ALA A 30 -5.00 -10.66 0.86
C ALA A 30 -4.23 -9.60 1.65
N ASN A 31 -2.91 -9.68 1.59
CA ASN A 31 -2.10 -8.63 2.19
C ASN A 31 -0.92 -8.32 1.29
N PHE A 32 -0.48 -7.08 1.35
CA PHE A 32 0.70 -6.65 0.62
C PHE A 32 1.30 -5.45 1.33
N SER A 33 2.55 -5.16 0.98
CA SER A 33 3.20 -3.96 1.46
C SER A 33 3.20 -2.92 0.36
N MET A 34 3.12 -1.67 0.75
CA MET A 34 3.02 -0.56 -0.17
C MET A 34 3.97 0.53 0.32
N ALA A 35 4.73 1.09 -0.59
CA ALA A 35 5.70 2.13 -0.26
C ALA A 35 5.19 3.50 -0.70
N THR A 36 5.27 4.45 0.21
CA THR A 36 5.12 5.86 -0.14
C THR A 36 6.46 6.53 0.08
N LYS A 37 6.83 7.41 -0.82
CA LYS A 37 8.14 8.05 -0.78
C LYS A 37 7.98 9.55 -0.79
N GLU A 38 8.69 10.21 0.11
CA GLU A 38 8.77 11.66 0.13
C GLU A 38 10.17 12.09 -0.23
N ILE A 39 10.27 13.14 -1.00
CA ILE A 39 11.55 13.69 -1.41
C ILE A 39 11.50 15.18 -1.12
N TRP A 40 12.52 15.67 -0.42
CA TRP A 40 12.59 17.10 -0.12
C TRP A 40 14.05 17.51 -0.04
N LYS A 41 14.28 18.83 0.04
CA LYS A 41 15.62 19.38 0.25
C LYS A 41 15.71 19.90 1.67
N ASP A 42 16.83 19.61 2.31
CA ASP A 42 17.03 20.10 3.67
C ASP A 42 17.55 21.54 3.63
N ALA A 43 17.88 22.08 4.80
CA ALA A 43 18.32 23.47 4.93
C ALA A 43 19.61 23.75 4.17
N LYS A 44 20.41 22.72 3.93
CA LYS A 44 21.66 22.86 3.19
C LYS A 44 21.49 22.71 1.70
N GLY A 45 20.27 22.42 1.24
CA GLY A 45 20.00 22.20 -0.17
C GLY A 45 20.24 20.78 -0.63
N ASP A 46 20.55 19.87 0.28
CA ASP A 46 20.75 18.46 -0.06
C ASP A 46 19.43 17.74 -0.20
N ARG A 47 19.38 16.84 -1.17
CA ARG A 47 18.18 16.03 -1.41
C ARG A 47 18.05 14.95 -0.35
N GLN A 48 16.87 14.85 0.23
CA GLN A 48 16.55 13.82 1.21
C GLN A 48 15.39 13.00 0.72
N GLU A 49 15.37 11.73 1.10
CA GLU A 49 14.28 10.81 0.77
C GLU A 49 13.87 10.05 2.02
N GLN A 50 12.58 9.80 2.12
CA GLN A 50 12.03 8.98 3.18
C GLN A 50 11.00 8.06 2.58
N THR A 51 11.19 6.75 2.77
CA THR A 51 10.24 5.75 2.31
C THR A 51 9.52 5.17 3.51
N GLU A 52 8.22 5.14 3.43
CA GLU A 52 7.42 4.54 4.48
C GLU A 52 6.74 3.30 3.91
N TRP A 53 6.85 2.19 4.63
CA TRP A 53 6.23 0.93 4.22
C TRP A 53 4.95 0.72 5.01
N HIS A 54 3.87 0.47 4.28
CA HIS A 54 2.56 0.29 4.89
C HIS A 54 2.10 -1.14 4.68
N ASN A 55 1.52 -1.73 5.71
CA ASN A 55 0.94 -3.06 5.62
C ASN A 55 -0.53 -2.94 5.28
N ILE A 56 -0.94 -3.50 4.17
CA ILE A 56 -2.30 -3.39 3.67
C ILE A 56 -2.97 -4.74 3.76
N VAL A 57 -4.17 -4.76 4.32
CA VAL A 57 -4.98 -5.98 4.41
C VAL A 57 -6.27 -5.74 3.66
N VAL A 58 -6.62 -6.64 2.77
CA VAL A 58 -7.81 -6.54 1.94
C VAL A 58 -8.73 -7.71 2.26
N ARG A 59 -9.93 -7.42 2.74
CA ARG A 59 -10.90 -8.46 3.12
C ARG A 59 -12.23 -8.32 2.38
N ARG A 60 -12.56 -7.11 1.92
CA ARG A 60 -13.80 -6.89 1.20
C ARG A 60 -13.77 -7.65 -0.11
N SER A 61 -14.81 -8.42 -0.41
CA SER A 61 -14.74 -9.39 -1.49
C SER A 61 -14.47 -8.76 -2.86
N SER A 62 -15.07 -7.62 -3.19
CA SER A 62 -14.80 -7.03 -4.49
C SER A 62 -13.35 -6.55 -4.61
N SER A 63 -12.82 -5.90 -3.57
CA SER A 63 -11.44 -5.45 -3.58
C SER A 63 -10.48 -6.64 -3.53
N LEU A 64 -10.86 -7.69 -2.83
CA LEU A 64 -10.04 -8.88 -2.72
C LEU A 64 -9.88 -9.57 -4.06
N THR A 65 -10.97 -9.74 -4.80
CA THR A 65 -10.90 -10.34 -6.12
C THR A 65 -10.02 -9.51 -7.05
N PHE A 66 -10.17 -8.20 -7.02
CA PHE A 66 -9.36 -7.33 -7.83
C PHE A 66 -7.88 -7.45 -7.47
N THR A 67 -7.58 -7.45 -6.16
CA THR A 67 -6.21 -7.54 -5.69
C THR A 67 -5.57 -8.86 -6.12
N GLU A 68 -6.31 -9.94 -5.95
CA GLU A 68 -5.81 -11.26 -6.27
C GLU A 68 -5.52 -11.41 -7.76
N GLN A 69 -6.36 -10.85 -8.61
CA GLN A 69 -6.26 -11.06 -10.04
C GLN A 69 -5.31 -10.09 -10.73
N TYR A 70 -5.21 -8.88 -10.26
CA TYR A 70 -4.56 -7.83 -11.05
C TYR A 70 -3.34 -7.19 -10.42
N LEU A 71 -3.21 -7.17 -9.10
CA LEU A 71 -2.13 -6.43 -8.48
C LEU A 71 -0.85 -7.23 -8.43
N LYS A 72 0.26 -6.56 -8.75
CA LYS A 72 1.58 -7.17 -8.77
C LYS A 72 2.61 -6.19 -8.24
N LYS A 73 3.75 -6.73 -7.82
CA LYS A 73 4.86 -5.94 -7.36
C LYS A 73 5.19 -4.83 -8.34
N GLY A 74 5.41 -3.64 -7.83
CA GLY A 74 5.82 -2.49 -8.61
C GLY A 74 4.70 -1.62 -9.12
N MET A 75 3.47 -2.09 -9.07
CA MET A 75 2.34 -1.30 -9.57
C MET A 75 2.02 -0.13 -8.66
N LEU A 76 1.54 0.95 -9.24
CA LEU A 76 1.10 2.13 -8.50
C LEU A 76 -0.39 1.99 -8.21
N VAL A 77 -0.75 2.07 -6.95
CA VAL A 77 -2.10 1.78 -6.49
C VAL A 77 -2.59 2.86 -5.54
N TYR A 78 -3.88 3.08 -5.58
CA TYR A 78 -4.60 3.90 -4.61
C TYR A 78 -5.28 2.97 -3.62
N VAL A 79 -5.12 3.24 -2.34
CA VAL A 79 -5.77 2.46 -1.28
C VAL A 79 -6.45 3.43 -0.33
N GLU A 80 -7.69 3.14 0.00
CA GLU A 80 -8.43 3.88 1.00
C GLU A 80 -8.96 2.89 2.01
N GLY A 81 -8.82 3.18 3.28
CA GLY A 81 -9.28 2.28 4.31
C GLY A 81 -9.16 2.85 5.70
N LYS A 82 -9.03 1.96 6.66
CA LYS A 82 -8.97 2.31 8.07
C LYS A 82 -7.68 1.80 8.68
N LEU A 83 -7.14 2.59 9.61
CA LEU A 83 -5.96 2.19 10.35
C LEU A 83 -6.37 1.30 11.52
N ARG A 84 -5.73 0.16 11.63
CA ARG A 84 -5.99 -0.79 12.71
C ARG A 84 -4.69 -1.27 13.32
N SER A 85 -4.71 -1.53 14.60
CA SER A 85 -3.59 -2.18 15.25
C SER A 85 -3.98 -3.61 15.58
N ARG A 86 -2.99 -4.49 15.56
CA ARG A 86 -3.18 -5.89 15.86
C ARG A 86 -2.01 -6.35 16.73
N SER A 87 -2.32 -7.04 17.81
CA SER A 87 -1.29 -7.55 18.71
C SER A 87 -1.18 -9.06 18.55
N TYR A 88 0.02 -9.57 18.69
CA TYR A 88 0.25 -11.00 18.65
C TYR A 88 1.44 -11.32 19.55
N LYS A 89 1.54 -12.58 19.97
CA LYS A 89 2.64 -13.03 20.81
C LYS A 89 3.72 -13.68 20.00
N LEU A 90 4.96 -13.32 20.32
CA LEU A 90 6.11 -13.99 19.77
C LEU A 90 6.34 -15.30 20.50
N LYS A 91 7.16 -16.17 19.93
CA LYS A 91 7.53 -17.41 20.58
C LYS A 91 8.21 -17.18 21.91
N THR A 92 8.84 -16.04 22.08
CA THR A 92 9.51 -15.67 23.33
C THR A 92 8.51 -15.29 24.43
N GLY A 93 7.22 -15.11 24.10
CA GLY A 93 6.22 -14.65 25.04
C GLY A 93 5.99 -13.16 25.02
N GLU A 94 6.79 -12.42 24.27
CA GLU A 94 6.60 -10.98 24.17
C GLU A 94 5.44 -10.65 23.26
N ASP A 95 4.75 -9.56 23.58
CA ASP A 95 3.68 -9.05 22.72
C ASP A 95 4.25 -8.10 21.69
N ARG A 96 3.72 -8.18 20.49
CA ARG A 96 4.05 -7.26 19.42
C ARG A 96 2.78 -6.63 18.88
N THR A 97 2.88 -5.36 18.54
CA THR A 97 1.77 -4.65 17.93
C THR A 97 2.21 -4.16 16.56
N VAL A 98 1.36 -4.41 15.55
CA VAL A 98 1.60 -3.90 14.20
C VAL A 98 0.44 -3.02 13.81
N LEU A 99 0.73 -2.02 12.99
CA LEU A 99 -0.27 -1.17 12.39
C LEU A 99 -0.52 -1.63 10.98
N GLU A 100 -1.79 -1.71 10.63
CA GLU A 100 -2.21 -2.17 9.31
C GLU A 100 -3.31 -1.27 8.80
N VAL A 101 -3.40 -1.16 7.47
CA VAL A 101 -4.50 -0.46 6.84
C VAL A 101 -5.45 -1.52 6.30
N PHE A 102 -6.68 -1.52 6.79
CA PHE A 102 -7.71 -2.43 6.29
C PHE A 102 -8.39 -1.72 5.14
N ALA A 103 -8.05 -2.14 3.92
CA ALA A 103 -8.48 -1.46 2.71
C ALA A 103 -9.95 -1.67 2.45
N GLU A 104 -10.62 -0.58 2.11
CA GLU A 104 -12.02 -0.62 1.69
C GLU A 104 -12.14 -0.41 0.21
N ASP A 105 -11.21 0.33 -0.39
CA ASP A 105 -11.20 0.58 -1.81
C ASP A 105 -9.77 0.49 -2.31
N VAL A 106 -9.57 -0.22 -3.41
CA VAL A 106 -8.27 -0.40 -4.02
C VAL A 106 -8.41 -0.15 -5.51
N GLN A 107 -7.59 0.74 -6.05
CA GLN A 107 -7.63 1.06 -7.47
C GLN A 107 -6.23 1.05 -8.06
N LEU A 108 -6.13 0.48 -9.25
CA LEU A 108 -4.86 0.48 -9.97
C LEU A 108 -4.73 1.79 -10.73
N LEU A 109 -3.64 2.50 -10.47
CA LEU A 109 -3.38 3.76 -11.16
C LEU A 109 -2.42 3.56 -12.32
N SER A 110 -1.44 2.67 -12.18
CA SER A 110 -0.50 2.41 -13.24
C SER A 110 0.10 1.03 -13.05
N ASN A 111 0.14 0.24 -14.11
CA ASN A 111 0.80 -1.06 -14.04
C ASN A 111 2.23 -1.00 -14.54
N THR A 112 2.76 0.19 -14.77
CA THR A 112 4.13 0.39 -15.21
C THR A 112 5.05 0.45 -14.01
N LYS A 113 6.12 -0.29 -14.05
CA LYS A 113 7.11 -0.19 -13.00
C LYS A 113 7.78 1.15 -13.05
N LYS A 114 8.13 1.66 -11.88
CA LYS A 114 8.58 3.02 -11.80
C LYS A 114 9.85 3.26 -12.56
N GLU A 115 10.72 2.35 -12.77
CA GLU A 115 11.94 2.66 -13.39
C GLU A 115 11.83 2.64 -14.84
N GLU A 116 11.26 2.66 -15.50
CA GLU A 116 11.45 2.71 -16.87
C GLU A 116 11.28 3.95 -17.48
N SER A 117 11.49 4.19 -17.47
CA SER A 117 11.30 5.01 -17.89
C SER A 117 11.40 5.83 -18.38
N VAL A 118 11.44 6.25 -18.71
CA VAL A 118 11.43 7.00 -19.13
C VAL A 118 11.55 7.86 -19.51
N PRO A 119 11.54 8.25 -20.06
CA PRO A 119 11.63 9.11 -20.56
C PRO A 119 11.38 9.98 -20.78
N THR A 120 11.38 10.05 -21.16
CA THR A 120 11.02 10.67 -21.54
C THR A 120 10.64 11.51 -21.42
N ASN A 121 10.57 11.62 -21.77
CA ASN A 121 10.07 12.26 -21.76
C ASN A 121 9.60 12.85 -21.46
N THR A 122 9.62 12.95 -21.74
CA THR A 122 9.05 13.34 -21.55
C THR A 122 8.52 13.67 -21.14
N GLU A 123 8.61 13.75 -21.47
CA GLU A 123 8.02 13.92 -21.25
C GLU A 123 7.39 14.05 -20.61
N MET A 124 7.40 14.21 -20.92
CA MET A 124 6.72 14.21 -20.47
C MET A 124 6.26 14.40 -19.72
N VAL A 125 6.30 14.50 -19.98
CA VAL A 125 5.75 14.64 -19.40
C VAL A 125 5.36 14.81 -18.65
N GLU A 126 5.34 14.97 -18.77
CA GLU A 126 4.88 15.11 -18.25
C GLU A 126 4.42 15.21 -17.45
N GLU A 127 4.40 15.31 -17.53
CA GLU A 127 3.93 15.29 -17.01
C GLU A 127 3.40 15.33 -16.17
N THR A 128 3.32 15.31 -16.10
CA THR A 128 2.76 15.21 -15.53
C THR A 128 2.21 15.09 -14.71
N GLU A 129 2.08 15.11 -14.57
CA GLU A 129 1.52 14.85 -14.01
C GLU A 129 0.95 14.76 -13.08
N PHE A 130 0.50 14.66 -12.54
CA PHE A 130 -0.15 14.43 -11.81
C PHE A 130 -0.31 14.63 -11.33
#